data_f3e35a9a2e9183996f7b84f263f152ed
#
_entry.id   f3e35a9a2e9183996f7b84f263f152ed
#
_cell.length_a   1.000
_cell.length_b   1.000
_cell.length_c   1.000
_cell.angle_alpha   90.00
_cell.angle_beta   90.00
_cell.angle_gamma   90.00
#
_symmetry.space_group_name_H-M   'P 1'
#
loop_
_entity.id
_entity.type
_entity.pdbx_description
1 polymer ?
#
loop_
_entity_poly.entity_id
_entity_poly.type
_entity_poly.pdbx_seq_one_letter_code
_entity_poly.pdbx_strand_id
1 'polypeptide(L)'
;MNRKRGSFFSGIVVMLVILLLSATALLAVATLRERNIVKAESLLRSGDFYGAAELFGKAEKFSLRPESRVVRGLAEANLGMEDYEVATQYYEKLVKLEPDNVDARYKLGLLYIRAKDYGAAEKEVVALRGIGTENATQRADALTENLSSGKVKGFFRDLLKKVAPGLPGMPGITEDEPIKPETGETSEAPLSEDKQEGTDIFQSAPDSGDAVTE
;
A
#
# COMPACT_ATOMS: atom_id res chain seq x y z
N MET A 1 1.81 -37.15 61.00
CA MET A 1 1.92 -35.76 60.49
C MET A 1 2.26 -35.63 58.98
N ASN A 2 1.75 -36.48 58.09
CA ASN A 2 2.18 -36.50 56.67
C ASN A 2 1.04 -36.19 55.63
N ARG A 3 -0.18 -35.88 56.05
CA ARG A 3 -1.31 -35.64 55.08
C ARG A 3 -1.34 -34.25 54.45
N LYS A 4 -0.69 -33.23 55.00
CA LYS A 4 -0.71 -31.86 54.47
C LYS A 4 0.31 -31.59 53.32
N ARG A 5 1.37 -32.40 53.20
CA ARG A 5 2.36 -32.22 52.12
C ARG A 5 1.85 -32.66 50.73
N GLY A 6 1.02 -33.72 50.65
CA GLY A 6 0.48 -34.20 49.37
C GLY A 6 -0.49 -33.23 48.68
N SER A 7 -1.28 -32.48 49.45
CA SER A 7 -2.24 -31.49 48.91
C SER A 7 -1.54 -30.28 48.30
N PHE A 8 -0.42 -29.83 48.84
CA PHE A 8 0.34 -28.69 48.34
C PHE A 8 1.03 -29.01 47.01
N PHE A 9 1.61 -30.21 46.87
CA PHE A 9 2.21 -30.67 45.62
C PHE A 9 1.17 -30.86 44.53
N SER A 10 -0.02 -31.35 44.84
CA SER A 10 -1.13 -31.48 43.89
C SER A 10 -1.59 -30.12 43.36
N GLY A 11 -1.66 -29.09 44.19
CA GLY A 11 -2.03 -27.72 43.78
C GLY A 11 -1.00 -27.09 42.86
N ILE A 12 0.29 -27.29 43.11
CA ILE A 12 1.37 -26.79 42.26
C ILE A 12 1.34 -27.45 40.86
N VAL A 13 1.16 -28.78 40.82
CA VAL A 13 1.05 -29.52 39.57
C VAL A 13 -0.13 -29.06 38.73
N VAL A 14 -1.30 -28.87 39.34
CA VAL A 14 -2.49 -28.35 38.65
C VAL A 14 -2.23 -26.93 38.12
N MET A 15 -1.59 -26.05 38.88
CA MET A 15 -1.24 -24.70 38.44
C MET A 15 -0.26 -24.73 37.27
N LEU A 16 0.76 -25.62 37.28
CA LEU A 16 1.69 -25.77 36.18
C LEU A 16 1.02 -26.29 34.90
N VAL A 17 0.07 -27.24 35.04
CA VAL A 17 -0.71 -27.75 33.89
C VAL A 17 -1.58 -26.66 33.28
N ILE A 18 -2.26 -25.83 34.09
CA ILE A 18 -3.05 -24.69 33.61
C ILE A 18 -2.16 -23.67 32.89
N LEU A 19 -0.98 -23.38 33.44
CA LEU A 19 -0.01 -22.48 32.85
C LEU A 19 0.51 -23.02 31.49
N LEU A 20 0.79 -24.30 31.41
CA LEU A 20 1.21 -24.95 30.16
C LEU A 20 0.10 -24.93 29.12
N LEU A 21 -1.16 -25.24 29.50
CA LEU A 21 -2.30 -25.19 28.58
C LEU A 21 -2.58 -23.76 28.10
N SER A 22 -2.46 -22.77 28.97
CA SER A 22 -2.63 -21.37 28.56
C SER A 22 -1.52 -20.90 27.61
N ALA A 23 -0.28 -21.30 27.85
CA ALA A 23 0.85 -20.99 26.99
C ALA A 23 0.69 -21.63 25.59
N THR A 24 0.27 -22.91 25.53
CA THR A 24 0.02 -23.59 24.26
C THR A 24 -1.15 -22.99 23.50
N ALA A 25 -2.22 -22.57 24.18
CA ALA A 25 -3.35 -21.89 23.56
C ALA A 25 -2.93 -20.52 22.98
N LEU A 26 -2.14 -19.74 23.71
CA LEU A 26 -1.60 -18.45 23.21
C LEU A 26 -0.71 -18.66 21.97
N LEU A 27 0.15 -19.67 21.99
CA LEU A 27 0.99 -20.01 20.86
C LEU A 27 0.15 -20.41 19.63
N ALA A 28 -0.90 -21.21 19.83
CA ALA A 28 -1.80 -21.60 18.75
C ALA A 28 -2.52 -20.39 18.14
N VAL A 29 -3.00 -19.44 18.95
CA VAL A 29 -3.61 -18.20 18.45
C VAL A 29 -2.60 -17.36 17.68
N ALA A 30 -1.37 -17.22 18.17
CA ALA A 30 -0.33 -16.47 17.49
C ALA A 30 0.03 -17.09 16.11
N THR A 31 0.14 -18.43 16.03
CA THR A 31 0.43 -19.10 14.76
C THR A 31 -0.72 -19.01 13.76
N LEU A 32 -1.97 -19.13 14.20
CA LEU A 32 -3.15 -18.95 13.35
C LEU A 32 -3.23 -17.51 12.82
N ARG A 33 -2.95 -16.54 13.67
CA ARG A 33 -2.91 -15.13 13.30
C ARG A 33 -1.86 -14.87 12.21
N GLU A 34 -0.64 -15.34 12.39
CA GLU A 34 0.44 -15.19 11.42
C GLU A 34 0.10 -15.85 10.07
N ARG A 35 -0.49 -17.03 10.09
CA ARG A 35 -0.97 -17.70 8.87
C ARG A 35 -2.02 -16.86 8.13
N ASN A 36 -2.94 -16.22 8.85
CA ASN A 36 -3.93 -15.33 8.26
C ASN A 36 -3.27 -14.12 7.62
N ILE A 37 -2.27 -13.50 8.26
CA ILE A 37 -1.53 -12.35 7.72
C ILE A 37 -0.82 -12.74 6.43
N VAL A 38 -0.05 -13.83 6.43
CA VAL A 38 0.68 -14.30 5.24
C VAL A 38 -0.27 -14.61 4.07
N LYS A 39 -1.40 -15.25 4.37
CA LYS A 39 -2.43 -15.53 3.34
C LYS A 39 -3.07 -14.24 2.84
N ALA A 40 -3.37 -13.29 3.72
CA ALA A 40 -3.93 -11.99 3.35
C ALA A 40 -2.99 -11.21 2.41
N GLU A 41 -1.68 -11.20 2.69
CA GLU A 41 -0.68 -10.59 1.81
C GLU A 41 -0.61 -11.27 0.44
N SER A 42 -0.80 -12.59 0.39
CA SER A 42 -0.88 -13.31 -0.88
C SER A 42 -2.11 -12.90 -1.69
N LEU A 43 -3.27 -12.77 -1.04
CA LEU A 43 -4.51 -12.31 -1.66
C LEU A 43 -4.40 -10.86 -2.14
N LEU A 44 -3.76 -10.00 -1.34
CA LEU A 44 -3.51 -8.61 -1.74
C LEU A 44 -2.68 -8.55 -3.04
N ARG A 45 -1.61 -9.36 -3.14
CA ARG A 45 -0.79 -9.44 -4.35
C ARG A 45 -1.51 -10.01 -5.57
N SER A 46 -2.49 -10.88 -5.37
CA SER A 46 -3.32 -11.43 -6.46
C SER A 46 -4.50 -10.54 -6.85
N GLY A 47 -4.71 -9.41 -6.14
CA GLY A 47 -5.82 -8.50 -6.39
C GLY A 47 -7.15 -8.91 -5.74
N ASP A 48 -7.16 -9.96 -4.91
CA ASP A 48 -8.33 -10.28 -4.08
C ASP A 48 -8.33 -9.41 -2.81
N PHE A 49 -8.72 -8.16 -3.01
CA PHE A 49 -8.74 -7.16 -1.94
C PHE A 49 -9.77 -7.47 -0.86
N TYR A 50 -10.92 -8.06 -1.23
CA TYR A 50 -11.96 -8.43 -0.29
C TYR A 50 -11.50 -9.56 0.63
N GLY A 51 -10.96 -10.64 0.07
CA GLY A 51 -10.39 -11.75 0.84
C GLY A 51 -9.22 -11.31 1.72
N ALA A 52 -8.38 -10.40 1.23
CA ALA A 52 -7.29 -9.82 1.99
C ALA A 52 -7.79 -9.03 3.20
N ALA A 53 -8.77 -8.13 3.00
CA ALA A 53 -9.37 -7.32 4.06
C ALA A 53 -10.01 -8.19 5.15
N GLU A 54 -10.71 -9.27 4.78
CA GLU A 54 -11.31 -10.20 5.73
C GLU A 54 -10.26 -10.86 6.62
N LEU A 55 -9.17 -11.36 6.05
CA LEU A 55 -8.12 -12.05 6.80
C LEU A 55 -7.29 -11.09 7.65
N PHE A 56 -6.96 -9.89 7.15
CA PHE A 56 -6.32 -8.85 7.96
C PHE A 56 -7.23 -8.39 9.10
N GLY A 57 -8.53 -8.24 8.87
CA GLY A 57 -9.51 -7.90 9.90
C GLY A 57 -9.61 -8.97 10.98
N LYS A 58 -9.52 -10.25 10.62
CA LYS A 58 -9.39 -11.34 11.60
C LYS A 58 -8.11 -11.22 12.40
N ALA A 59 -6.98 -10.92 11.76
CA ALA A 59 -5.70 -10.75 12.44
C ALA A 59 -5.70 -9.53 13.38
N GLU A 60 -6.36 -8.42 13.00
CA GLU A 60 -6.51 -7.22 13.83
C GLU A 60 -7.29 -7.51 15.12
N LYS A 61 -8.41 -8.25 15.02
CA LYS A 61 -9.23 -8.60 16.18
C LYS A 61 -8.51 -9.41 17.26
N PHE A 62 -7.52 -10.21 16.88
CA PHE A 62 -6.72 -11.02 17.79
C PHE A 62 -5.42 -10.32 18.23
N SER A 63 -5.27 -9.04 17.93
CA SER A 63 -4.10 -8.24 18.31
C SER A 63 -4.40 -7.38 19.53
N LEU A 64 -3.53 -7.46 20.53
CA LEU A 64 -3.60 -6.58 21.71
C LEU A 64 -3.13 -5.14 21.40
N ARG A 65 -2.36 -4.97 20.34
CA ARG A 65 -1.84 -3.67 19.88
C ARG A 65 -1.95 -3.58 18.37
N PRO A 66 -2.18 -2.38 17.82
CA PRO A 66 -2.12 -2.18 16.38
C PRO A 66 -0.76 -2.61 15.85
N GLU A 67 -0.75 -3.40 14.81
CA GLU A 67 0.48 -3.83 14.12
C GLU A 67 0.52 -3.18 12.75
N SER A 68 1.60 -2.47 12.45
CA SER A 68 1.77 -1.71 11.21
C SER A 68 1.54 -2.57 9.96
N ARG A 69 1.99 -3.83 9.98
CA ARG A 69 1.82 -4.77 8.86
C ARG A 69 0.35 -5.06 8.56
N VAL A 70 -0.47 -5.28 9.60
CA VAL A 70 -1.92 -5.53 9.48
C VAL A 70 -2.65 -4.26 9.07
N VAL A 71 -2.33 -3.12 9.71
CA VAL A 71 -2.92 -1.82 9.41
C VAL A 71 -2.61 -1.41 7.96
N ARG A 72 -1.39 -1.63 7.48
CA ARG A 72 -1.00 -1.40 6.08
C ARG A 72 -1.79 -2.28 5.13
N GLY A 73 -1.90 -3.58 5.44
CA GLY A 73 -2.67 -4.52 4.63
C GLY A 73 -4.16 -4.13 4.51
N LEU A 74 -4.77 -3.66 5.60
CA LEU A 74 -6.14 -3.15 5.60
C LEU A 74 -6.27 -1.85 4.80
N ALA A 75 -5.30 -0.93 4.92
CA ALA A 75 -5.27 0.29 4.14
C ALA A 75 -5.21 0.00 2.64
N GLU A 76 -4.30 -0.90 2.22
CA GLU A 76 -4.12 -1.27 0.82
C GLU A 76 -5.30 -2.07 0.27
N ALA A 77 -5.88 -2.99 1.04
CA ALA A 77 -7.05 -3.74 0.62
C ALA A 77 -8.26 -2.83 0.42
N ASN A 78 -8.54 -1.91 1.34
CA ASN A 78 -9.64 -0.96 1.20
C ASN A 78 -9.39 0.04 0.04
N LEU A 79 -8.14 0.45 -0.17
CA LEU A 79 -7.78 1.26 -1.34
C LEU A 79 -8.05 0.51 -2.65
N GLY A 80 -7.71 -0.79 -2.71
CA GLY A 80 -7.96 -1.64 -3.87
C GLY A 80 -9.45 -1.93 -4.12
N MET A 81 -10.27 -1.91 -3.07
CA MET A 81 -11.74 -1.98 -3.16
C MET A 81 -12.39 -0.61 -3.47
N GLU A 82 -11.58 0.44 -3.62
CA GLU A 82 -12.05 1.82 -3.78
C GLU A 82 -12.86 2.36 -2.59
N ASP A 83 -12.79 1.72 -1.44
CA ASP A 83 -13.34 2.23 -0.18
C ASP A 83 -12.38 3.28 0.41
N TYR A 84 -12.39 4.45 -0.20
CA TYR A 84 -11.44 5.53 0.10
C TYR A 84 -11.60 6.10 1.51
N GLU A 85 -12.80 6.07 2.06
CA GLU A 85 -13.06 6.54 3.43
C GLU A 85 -12.38 5.63 4.45
N VAL A 86 -12.60 4.32 4.34
CA VAL A 86 -11.98 3.33 5.22
C VAL A 86 -10.48 3.26 5.00
N ALA A 87 -10.02 3.34 3.74
CA ALA A 87 -8.59 3.41 3.42
C ALA A 87 -7.92 4.60 4.10
N THR A 88 -8.54 5.79 4.07
CA THR A 88 -8.03 6.99 4.74
C THR A 88 -7.83 6.75 6.23
N GLN A 89 -8.83 6.19 6.92
CA GLN A 89 -8.75 5.89 8.35
C GLN A 89 -7.59 4.94 8.68
N TYR A 90 -7.36 3.92 7.84
CA TYR A 90 -6.24 2.99 8.06
C TYR A 90 -4.89 3.60 7.71
N TYR A 91 -4.78 4.46 6.68
CA TYR A 91 -3.55 5.20 6.42
C TYR A 91 -3.22 6.21 7.52
N GLU A 92 -4.22 6.89 8.09
CA GLU A 92 -4.02 7.74 9.27
C GLU A 92 -3.50 6.95 10.48
N LYS A 93 -4.04 5.74 10.71
CA LYS A 93 -3.51 4.85 11.75
C LYS A 93 -2.06 4.45 11.45
N LEU A 94 -1.76 4.12 10.18
CA LEU A 94 -0.43 3.70 9.77
C LEU A 94 0.60 4.81 9.94
N VAL A 95 0.30 6.04 9.56
CA VAL A 95 1.16 7.21 9.74
C VAL A 95 1.39 7.53 11.22
N LYS A 96 0.42 7.26 12.10
CA LYS A 96 0.62 7.38 13.55
C LYS A 96 1.56 6.32 14.11
N LEU A 97 1.55 5.10 13.55
CA LEU A 97 2.44 4.00 13.95
C LEU A 97 3.84 4.15 13.35
N GLU A 98 3.92 4.65 12.13
CA GLU A 98 5.14 4.81 11.35
C GLU A 98 5.21 6.25 10.79
N PRO A 99 5.61 7.25 11.60
CA PRO A 99 5.57 8.66 11.17
C PRO A 99 6.45 8.97 9.96
N ASP A 100 7.53 8.21 9.76
CA ASP A 100 8.48 8.42 8.66
C ASP A 100 8.19 7.52 7.43
N ASN A 101 7.02 6.87 7.41
CA ASN A 101 6.62 6.05 6.27
C ASN A 101 6.17 6.93 5.10
N VAL A 102 7.09 7.15 4.17
CA VAL A 102 6.92 8.02 2.99
C VAL A 102 5.74 7.59 2.13
N ASP A 103 5.62 6.27 1.86
CA ASP A 103 4.55 5.76 1.00
C ASP A 103 3.16 5.89 1.64
N ALA A 104 3.07 5.66 2.95
CA ALA A 104 1.81 5.83 3.68
C ALA A 104 1.36 7.29 3.68
N ARG A 105 2.28 8.24 3.94
CA ARG A 105 1.98 9.67 3.88
C ARG A 105 1.57 10.14 2.50
N TYR A 106 2.27 9.67 1.47
CA TYR A 106 1.94 10.01 0.08
C TYR A 106 0.54 9.53 -0.30
N LYS A 107 0.22 8.26 -0.02
CA LYS A 107 -1.11 7.68 -0.29
C LYS A 107 -2.21 8.39 0.51
N LEU A 108 -1.95 8.74 1.77
CA LEU A 108 -2.86 9.52 2.61
C LEU A 108 -3.12 10.91 2.00
N GLY A 109 -2.07 11.59 1.56
CA GLY A 109 -2.19 12.88 0.89
C GLY A 109 -3.05 12.83 -0.38
N LEU A 110 -2.88 11.77 -1.21
CA LEU A 110 -3.73 11.56 -2.40
C LEU A 110 -5.20 11.31 -2.02
N LEU A 111 -5.46 10.56 -0.96
CA LEU A 111 -6.82 10.32 -0.45
C LEU A 111 -7.47 11.61 0.04
N TYR A 112 -6.73 12.49 0.73
CA TYR A 112 -7.22 13.81 1.12
C TYR A 112 -7.51 14.71 -0.08
N ILE A 113 -6.68 14.70 -1.14
CA ILE A 113 -6.96 15.42 -2.39
C ILE A 113 -8.25 14.91 -3.02
N ARG A 114 -8.43 13.58 -3.08
CA ARG A 114 -9.67 12.97 -3.58
C ARG A 114 -10.90 13.40 -2.77
N ALA A 115 -10.78 13.43 -1.45
CA ALA A 115 -11.82 13.92 -0.55
C ALA A 115 -12.02 15.46 -0.60
N LYS A 116 -11.18 16.18 -1.36
CA LYS A 116 -11.12 17.66 -1.43
C LYS A 116 -10.72 18.33 -0.12
N ASP A 117 -10.16 17.56 0.82
CA ASP A 117 -9.53 18.11 2.01
C ASP A 117 -8.08 18.53 1.71
N TYR A 118 -7.99 19.63 0.99
CA TYR A 118 -6.71 20.17 0.57
C TYR A 118 -5.83 20.62 1.75
N GLY A 119 -6.45 21.02 2.86
CA GLY A 119 -5.73 21.40 4.06
C GLY A 119 -5.03 20.23 4.74
N ALA A 120 -5.68 19.05 4.79
CA ALA A 120 -5.05 17.83 5.28
C ALA A 120 -3.95 17.35 4.33
N ALA A 121 -4.17 17.42 3.02
CA ALA A 121 -3.15 17.07 2.02
C ALA A 121 -1.88 17.95 2.12
N GLU A 122 -2.03 19.25 2.35
CA GLU A 122 -0.90 20.17 2.58
C GLU A 122 -0.06 19.77 3.81
N LYS A 123 -0.71 19.32 4.88
CA LYS A 123 0.00 18.82 6.07
C LYS A 123 0.87 17.62 5.74
N GLU A 124 0.38 16.71 4.89
CA GLU A 124 1.19 15.56 4.47
C GLU A 124 2.37 15.97 3.58
N VAL A 125 2.23 16.99 2.72
CA VAL A 125 3.37 17.57 1.97
C VAL A 125 4.43 18.11 2.92
N VAL A 126 4.04 18.87 3.93
CA VAL A 126 4.97 19.41 4.93
C VAL A 126 5.66 18.28 5.71
N ALA A 127 4.89 17.27 6.11
CA ALA A 127 5.42 16.13 6.84
C ALA A 127 6.42 15.32 5.99
N LEU A 128 6.12 15.07 4.70
CA LEU A 128 7.03 14.41 3.76
C LEU A 128 8.34 15.18 3.61
N ARG A 129 8.30 16.50 3.43
CA ARG A 129 9.50 17.33 3.36
C ARG A 129 10.30 17.29 4.66
N GLY A 130 9.63 17.20 5.81
CA GLY A 130 10.25 17.09 7.13
C GLY A 130 11.06 15.80 7.33
N ILE A 131 10.78 14.72 6.58
CA ILE A 131 11.55 13.47 6.63
C ILE A 131 12.97 13.65 6.07
N GLY A 132 13.15 14.57 5.10
CA GLY A 132 14.47 15.00 4.62
C GLY A 132 15.18 14.01 3.71
N THR A 133 14.54 12.92 3.29
CA THR A 133 15.10 11.99 2.28
C THR A 133 14.72 12.44 0.87
N GLU A 134 15.57 12.09 -0.12
CA GLU A 134 15.30 12.41 -1.52
C GLU A 134 13.95 11.83 -1.99
N ASN A 135 13.67 10.57 -1.65
CA ASN A 135 12.38 9.93 -1.95
C ASN A 135 11.20 10.70 -1.34
N ALA A 136 11.32 11.13 -0.08
CA ALA A 136 10.27 11.90 0.58
C ALA A 136 10.04 13.25 -0.09
N THR A 137 11.11 13.92 -0.53
CA THR A 137 11.03 15.18 -1.27
C THR A 137 10.35 15.00 -2.62
N GLN A 138 10.74 13.98 -3.39
CA GLN A 138 10.10 13.65 -4.68
C GLN A 138 8.60 13.35 -4.50
N ARG A 139 8.21 12.60 -3.46
CA ARG A 139 6.80 12.32 -3.15
C ARG A 139 6.05 13.58 -2.71
N ALA A 140 6.70 14.47 -1.97
CA ALA A 140 6.11 15.76 -1.58
C ALA A 140 5.84 16.65 -2.80
N ASP A 141 6.77 16.69 -3.76
CA ASP A 141 6.63 17.48 -4.98
C ASP A 141 5.52 16.91 -5.88
N ALA A 142 5.47 15.59 -6.07
CA ALA A 142 4.37 14.93 -6.78
C ALA A 142 3.01 15.19 -6.10
N LEU A 143 2.96 15.17 -4.77
CA LEU A 143 1.73 15.49 -4.05
C LEU A 143 1.33 16.96 -4.19
N THR A 144 2.30 17.88 -4.22
CA THR A 144 2.06 19.31 -4.45
C THR A 144 1.49 19.57 -5.84
N GLU A 145 1.99 18.90 -6.87
CA GLU A 145 1.47 18.97 -8.23
C GLU A 145 0.03 18.48 -8.32
N ASN A 146 -0.27 17.32 -7.75
CA ASN A 146 -1.64 16.78 -7.67
C ASN A 146 -2.58 17.73 -6.91
N LEU A 147 -2.10 18.33 -5.81
CA LEU A 147 -2.86 19.29 -5.02
C LEU A 147 -3.21 20.56 -5.81
N SER A 148 -2.24 21.11 -6.55
CA SER A 148 -2.46 22.28 -7.39
C SER A 148 -3.45 22.00 -8.51
N SER A 149 -3.32 20.88 -9.19
CA SER A 149 -4.25 20.41 -10.22
C SER A 149 -5.66 20.19 -9.65
N GLY A 150 -5.79 19.58 -8.48
CA GLY A 150 -7.06 19.35 -7.80
C GLY A 150 -7.77 20.66 -7.42
N LYS A 151 -7.04 21.63 -6.85
CA LYS A 151 -7.56 22.96 -6.52
C LYS A 151 -8.03 23.71 -7.76
N VAL A 152 -7.24 23.69 -8.84
CA VAL A 152 -7.58 24.37 -10.10
C VAL A 152 -8.83 23.75 -10.72
N LYS A 153 -8.90 22.43 -10.84
CA LYS A 153 -10.10 21.74 -11.35
C LYS A 153 -11.35 22.06 -10.50
N GLY A 154 -11.20 22.10 -9.17
CA GLY A 154 -12.27 22.48 -8.24
C GLY A 154 -12.75 23.90 -8.47
N PHE A 155 -11.83 24.85 -8.54
CA PHE A 155 -12.13 26.26 -8.78
C PHE A 155 -12.86 26.48 -10.11
N PHE A 156 -12.38 25.91 -11.22
CA PHE A 156 -13.03 26.02 -12.52
C PHE A 156 -14.42 25.42 -12.53
N ARG A 157 -14.64 24.28 -11.90
CA ARG A 157 -15.97 23.67 -11.79
C ARG A 157 -16.94 24.56 -11.01
N ASP A 158 -16.51 25.13 -9.88
CA ASP A 158 -17.35 26.02 -9.07
C ASP A 158 -17.65 27.33 -9.78
N LEU A 159 -16.67 27.82 -10.54
CA LEU A 159 -16.85 28.99 -11.40
C LEU A 159 -17.88 28.72 -12.51
N LEU A 160 -17.78 27.58 -13.20
CA LEU A 160 -18.70 27.16 -14.25
C LEU A 160 -20.13 26.99 -13.71
N LYS A 161 -20.30 26.39 -12.51
CA LYS A 161 -21.62 26.30 -11.87
C LYS A 161 -22.23 27.65 -11.58
N LYS A 162 -21.42 28.68 -11.28
CA LYS A 162 -21.89 30.05 -10.99
C LYS A 162 -22.20 30.86 -12.25
N VAL A 163 -21.38 30.68 -13.29
CA VAL A 163 -21.44 31.55 -14.51
C VAL A 163 -22.41 30.99 -15.55
N ALA A 164 -22.61 29.66 -15.58
CA ALA A 164 -23.43 28.98 -16.58
C ALA A 164 -24.36 27.93 -15.96
N PRO A 165 -25.33 28.30 -15.11
CA PRO A 165 -26.32 27.36 -14.61
C PRO A 165 -27.21 26.91 -15.79
N GLY A 166 -26.92 25.76 -16.38
CA GLY A 166 -27.73 25.18 -17.47
C GLY A 166 -27.01 24.83 -18.75
N LEU A 167 -25.70 25.00 -18.86
CA LEU A 167 -24.95 24.38 -19.94
C LEU A 167 -24.84 22.86 -19.73
N PRO A 168 -25.30 22.03 -20.69
CA PRO A 168 -25.05 20.58 -20.61
C PRO A 168 -23.56 20.36 -20.56
N GLY A 169 -23.13 19.48 -19.68
CA GLY A 169 -21.73 19.21 -19.37
C GLY A 169 -20.86 19.14 -20.61
N MET A 170 -19.72 19.84 -20.59
CA MET A 170 -18.72 19.69 -21.64
C MET A 170 -18.28 18.22 -21.65
N PRO A 171 -18.29 17.54 -22.81
CA PRO A 171 -17.78 16.17 -22.92
C PRO A 171 -16.28 16.21 -22.60
N GLY A 172 -15.87 15.61 -21.49
CA GLY A 172 -14.46 15.53 -21.07
C GLY A 172 -14.18 15.72 -19.58
N ILE A 173 -15.17 16.16 -18.77
CA ILE A 173 -15.02 16.21 -17.31
C ILE A 173 -15.96 15.16 -16.72
N THR A 174 -15.59 13.91 -16.83
CA THR A 174 -16.26 12.81 -16.12
C THR A 174 -15.90 12.91 -14.63
N GLU A 175 -16.91 12.83 -13.78
CA GLU A 175 -16.79 13.04 -12.33
C GLU A 175 -15.91 11.99 -11.61
N ASP A 176 -15.44 10.94 -12.30
CA ASP A 176 -14.85 9.75 -11.68
C ASP A 176 -13.68 9.11 -12.45
N GLU A 177 -12.78 9.89 -13.06
CA GLU A 177 -11.53 9.26 -13.46
C GLU A 177 -10.59 9.19 -12.26
N PRO A 178 -10.24 7.98 -11.77
CA PRO A 178 -9.25 7.83 -10.70
C PRO A 178 -7.92 8.40 -11.19
N ILE A 179 -7.28 9.22 -10.36
CA ILE A 179 -5.89 9.65 -10.57
C ILE A 179 -5.05 8.37 -10.55
N LYS A 180 -4.80 7.79 -11.73
CA LYS A 180 -3.82 6.72 -11.86
C LYS A 180 -2.46 7.34 -11.56
N PRO A 181 -1.64 6.74 -10.69
CA PRO A 181 -0.24 7.11 -10.62
C PRO A 181 0.35 6.82 -12.01
N GLU A 182 0.82 7.83 -12.69
CA GLU A 182 1.62 7.64 -13.91
C GLU A 182 2.88 6.87 -13.50
N THR A 183 2.88 5.58 -13.78
CA THR A 183 4.11 4.83 -13.94
C THR A 183 4.76 5.43 -15.18
N GLY A 184 5.92 6.08 -14.99
CA GLY A 184 6.69 6.68 -16.07
C GLY A 184 7.07 5.63 -17.10
N GLU A 185 6.22 5.42 -18.09
CA GLU A 185 6.56 4.81 -19.34
C GLU A 185 6.98 5.96 -20.27
N THR A 186 8.29 6.05 -20.48
CA THR A 186 8.87 6.80 -21.58
C THR A 186 8.18 6.40 -22.86
N SER A 187 7.39 7.32 -23.41
CA SER A 187 6.82 7.24 -24.74
C SER A 187 7.97 7.28 -25.75
N GLU A 188 8.42 6.13 -26.20
CA GLU A 188 9.14 6.01 -27.44
C GLU A 188 8.13 6.23 -28.59
N ALA A 189 8.30 7.33 -29.29
CA ALA A 189 7.59 7.60 -30.52
C ALA A 189 7.92 6.53 -31.57
N PRO A 190 6.94 6.06 -32.37
CA PRO A 190 7.22 5.11 -33.44
C PRO A 190 7.98 5.84 -34.57
N LEU A 191 9.24 5.44 -34.77
CA LEU A 191 9.97 5.78 -35.97
C LEU A 191 9.32 5.10 -37.18
N SER A 192 8.94 5.92 -38.12
CA SER A 192 8.43 5.57 -39.44
C SER A 192 9.27 4.50 -40.11
N GLU A 193 8.65 3.43 -40.57
CA GLU A 193 9.19 2.49 -41.53
C GLU A 193 9.48 3.22 -42.83
N ASP A 194 10.75 3.27 -43.22
CA ASP A 194 11.17 3.51 -44.58
C ASP A 194 11.85 2.27 -45.12
N LYS A 195 11.21 1.73 -46.14
CA LYS A 195 11.70 0.60 -46.94
C LYS A 195 12.94 0.98 -47.70
N GLN A 196 14.01 0.23 -47.58
CA GLN A 196 14.90 0.01 -48.74
C GLN A 196 15.49 -1.40 -48.72
N GLU A 197 15.29 -2.03 -49.86
CA GLU A 197 15.80 -3.31 -50.31
C GLU A 197 17.32 -3.38 -50.41
N GLY A 198 17.82 -4.58 -50.20
CA GLY A 198 18.85 -5.15 -51.07
C GLY A 198 20.26 -5.23 -50.49
N THR A 199 20.69 -6.33 -50.20
CA THR A 199 21.67 -7.20 -50.90
C THR A 199 22.44 -8.05 -49.94
N ASP A 200 22.40 -9.34 -50.25
CA ASP A 200 23.28 -10.42 -49.78
C ASP A 200 24.74 -10.06 -49.85
N ILE A 201 25.54 -10.50 -48.88
CA ILE A 201 26.85 -11.16 -49.11
C ILE A 201 27.22 -11.94 -47.84
N PHE A 202 27.14 -13.19 -47.96
CA PHE A 202 27.89 -14.36 -47.59
C PHE A 202 29.36 -14.12 -47.22
N GLN A 203 29.84 -14.68 -46.10
CA GLN A 203 31.10 -15.44 -45.90
C GLN A 203 31.61 -15.35 -44.46
N SER A 204 31.51 -16.43 -43.82
CA SER A 204 32.55 -17.41 -43.41
C SER A 204 33.29 -17.08 -42.11
N ALA A 205 33.15 -18.04 -41.19
CA ALA A 205 34.05 -18.31 -40.06
C ALA A 205 35.46 -18.73 -40.54
N PRO A 206 36.47 -18.72 -39.70
CA PRO A 206 36.93 -19.95 -39.06
C PRO A 206 37.27 -19.75 -37.56
N ASP A 207 36.91 -20.67 -36.75
CA ASP A 207 37.59 -21.83 -36.13
C ASP A 207 39.11 -21.67 -35.90
N SER A 208 39.48 -21.89 -34.67
CA SER A 208 40.69 -22.46 -34.05
C SER A 208 40.85 -21.85 -32.65
N GLY A 209 40.85 -22.54 -31.56
CA GLY A 209 41.57 -23.76 -31.28
C GLY A 209 42.59 -23.51 -30.18
N ASP A 210 42.45 -24.24 -29.07
CA ASP A 210 43.48 -24.72 -28.13
C ASP A 210 44.39 -23.66 -27.44
N ALA A 211 44.64 -23.76 -26.19
CA ALA A 211 45.21 -24.72 -25.26
C ALA A 211 45.62 -23.98 -23.97
N VAL A 212 45.30 -24.52 -22.82
CA VAL A 212 46.15 -25.29 -21.85
C VAL A 212 47.26 -24.50 -21.12
N THR A 213 47.24 -24.72 -19.76
CA THR A 213 48.34 -24.61 -18.74
C THR A 213 48.68 -23.19 -18.26
N GLU A 214 48.69 -22.91 -16.99
CA GLU A 214 49.18 -23.53 -15.72
C GLU A 214 48.38 -23.00 -14.53
#